data_2f2f0aa7bd420390b1d6f95346660c0b
#
_entry.id   2f2f0aa7bd420390b1d6f95346660c0b
#
_cell.length_a   1.000
_cell.length_b   1.000
_cell.length_c   1.000
_cell.angle_alpha   90.00
_cell.angle_beta   90.00
_cell.angle_gamma   90.00
#
_symmetry.space_group_name_H-M   'P 1'
#
loop_
_entity.id
_entity.type
_entity.pdbx_description
1 polymer ?
#
loop_
_entity_poly.entity_id
_entity_poly.type
_entity_poly.pdbx_seq_one_letter_code
_entity_poly.pdbx_strand_id
1 'polypeptide(L)'
;MNIPAIRGKIGNTIYYSANFTFQQINDLVKKVEGEIYTSAPLKERIQRSLTDNSGKIKQYILDRNDRFFNALVLAVYDGEPQWTEIRFELEDNTFPNVGILYLNGREKIFPVDGQHRVEGIKDALKKNLALANETISVMLIGHSTSTEGMKKSRR
;
A
#
# COMPACT_ATOMS: atom_id res chain seq x y z
N MET A 1 -5.85 12.99 -3.03
CA MET A 1 -6.43 12.04 -2.06
C MET A 1 -5.75 12.20 -0.72
N ASN A 2 -6.52 12.38 0.31
CA ASN A 2 -6.04 12.55 1.68
C ASN A 2 -6.24 11.25 2.46
N ILE A 3 -5.16 10.74 3.04
CA ILE A 3 -5.18 9.48 3.78
C ILE A 3 -4.74 9.72 5.21
N PRO A 4 -5.62 9.55 6.20
CA PRO A 4 -5.21 9.59 7.60
C PRO A 4 -4.18 8.51 7.87
N ALA A 5 -3.10 8.87 8.56
CA ALA A 5 -2.00 7.94 8.78
C ALA A 5 -1.26 8.24 10.07
N ILE A 6 -0.53 7.24 10.53
CA ILE A 6 0.41 7.37 11.64
C ILE A 6 1.80 7.16 11.06
N ARG A 7 2.68 8.14 11.28
CA ARG A 7 4.06 8.09 10.80
C ARG A 7 4.94 7.39 11.81
N GLY A 8 5.75 6.48 11.34
CA GLY A 8 6.76 5.80 12.15
C GLY A 8 8.14 5.90 11.51
N LYS A 9 9.15 5.53 12.29
CA LYS A 9 10.54 5.51 11.82
C LYS A 9 11.25 4.33 12.44
N ILE A 10 11.94 3.58 11.58
CA ILE A 10 12.84 2.51 12.01
C ILE A 10 14.17 2.69 11.28
N GLY A 11 15.25 2.80 12.04
CA GLY A 11 16.54 3.17 11.44
C GLY A 11 16.42 4.49 10.68
N ASN A 12 16.74 4.47 9.39
CA ASN A 12 16.61 5.64 8.50
C ASN A 12 15.34 5.59 7.64
N THR A 13 14.46 4.64 7.89
CA THR A 13 13.25 4.45 7.08
C THR A 13 12.05 5.07 7.78
N ILE A 14 11.39 6.00 7.08
CA ILE A 14 10.11 6.55 7.50
C ILE A 14 9.01 5.75 6.80
N TYR A 15 8.00 5.37 7.56
CA TYR A 15 6.85 4.66 7.04
C TYR A 15 5.55 5.27 7.59
N TYR A 16 4.47 5.01 6.87
CA TYR A 16 3.14 5.49 7.23
C TYR A 16 2.20 4.29 7.34
N SER A 17 1.56 4.16 8.50
CA SER A 17 0.53 3.14 8.71
C SER A 17 -0.84 3.73 8.43
N ALA A 18 -1.60 3.11 7.55
CA ALA A 18 -2.89 3.61 7.10
C ALA A 18 -3.82 2.46 6.75
N ASN A 19 -5.09 2.78 6.51
CA ASN A 19 -6.05 1.84 5.95
C ASN A 19 -6.41 2.30 4.54
N PHE A 20 -6.33 1.37 3.60
CA PHE A 20 -6.81 1.59 2.23
C PHE A 20 -8.07 0.78 2.01
N THR A 21 -9.03 1.36 1.32
CA THR A 21 -10.19 0.61 0.85
C THR A 21 -9.78 -0.33 -0.29
N PHE A 22 -10.56 -1.36 -0.50
CA PHE A 22 -10.34 -2.26 -1.64
C PHE A 22 -10.37 -1.50 -2.97
N GLN A 23 -11.24 -0.50 -3.07
CA GLN A 23 -11.28 0.35 -4.26
C GLN A 23 -9.99 1.14 -4.43
N GLN A 24 -9.42 1.68 -3.34
CA GLN A 24 -8.14 2.38 -3.39
C GLN A 24 -7.00 1.44 -3.78
N ILE A 25 -7.00 0.22 -3.27
CA ILE A 25 -6.01 -0.79 -3.69
C ILE A 25 -6.12 -1.03 -5.21
N ASN A 26 -7.33 -1.19 -5.71
CA ASN A 26 -7.55 -1.41 -7.14
C ASN A 26 -7.05 -0.23 -7.99
N ASP A 27 -7.31 0.99 -7.54
CA ASP A 27 -7.04 2.19 -8.32
C ASP A 27 -5.58 2.65 -8.23
N LEU A 28 -4.94 2.45 -7.08
CA LEU A 28 -3.64 3.04 -6.79
C LEU A 28 -2.48 2.06 -6.91
N VAL A 29 -2.71 0.79 -6.57
CA VAL A 29 -1.61 -0.18 -6.52
C VAL A 29 -1.44 -0.82 -7.88
N LYS A 30 -0.25 -0.65 -8.46
CA LYS A 30 0.10 -1.19 -9.78
C LYS A 30 0.51 -2.65 -9.68
N LYS A 31 0.33 -3.38 -10.77
CA LYS A 31 0.91 -4.71 -10.90
C LYS A 31 2.44 -4.60 -10.88
N VAL A 32 3.06 -5.60 -10.29
CA VAL A 32 4.51 -5.69 -10.31
C VAL A 32 4.92 -6.03 -11.76
N GLU A 33 5.35 -5.00 -12.50
CA GLU A 33 5.82 -5.14 -13.87
C GLU A 33 7.33 -4.89 -13.94
N GLY A 34 7.91 -5.20 -15.09
CA GLY A 34 9.31 -5.39 -15.34
C GLY A 34 10.29 -4.26 -15.00
N GLU A 35 9.85 -3.12 -14.50
CA GLU A 35 10.75 -2.06 -14.04
C GLU A 35 11.49 -2.43 -12.73
N ILE A 36 10.94 -3.38 -11.97
CA ILE A 36 11.49 -3.81 -10.69
C ILE A 36 12.34 -5.07 -10.84
N TYR A 37 12.08 -5.88 -11.87
CA TYR A 37 12.76 -7.14 -12.08
C TYR A 37 13.66 -7.07 -13.32
N THR A 38 14.94 -7.36 -13.13
CA THR A 38 15.94 -7.25 -14.17
C THR A 38 16.05 -8.49 -15.06
N SER A 39 15.37 -9.59 -14.73
CA SER A 39 15.43 -10.82 -15.52
C SER A 39 14.05 -11.32 -15.90
N ALA A 40 13.88 -11.69 -17.20
CA ALA A 40 12.63 -12.26 -17.72
C ALA A 40 12.23 -13.57 -17.03
N PRO A 41 13.15 -14.52 -16.75
CA PRO A 41 12.77 -15.75 -16.05
C PRO A 41 12.25 -15.50 -14.63
N LEU A 42 12.83 -14.55 -13.91
CA LEU A 42 12.36 -14.19 -12.56
C LEU A 42 10.96 -13.57 -12.63
N LYS A 43 10.76 -12.65 -13.59
CA LYS A 43 9.46 -12.03 -13.83
C LYS A 43 8.38 -13.07 -14.12
N GLU A 44 8.64 -14.04 -14.99
CA GLU A 44 7.71 -15.12 -15.32
C GLU A 44 7.36 -15.98 -14.09
N ARG A 45 8.35 -16.32 -13.28
CA ARG A 45 8.13 -17.11 -12.07
C ARG A 45 7.24 -16.37 -11.07
N ILE A 46 7.48 -15.09 -10.89
CA ILE A 46 6.69 -14.24 -10.00
C ILE A 46 5.27 -14.13 -10.53
N GLN A 47 5.08 -13.89 -11.82
CA GLN A 47 3.76 -13.78 -12.43
C GLN A 47 2.97 -15.09 -12.33
N ARG A 48 3.60 -16.24 -12.51
CA ARG A 48 2.93 -17.53 -12.33
C ARG A 48 2.52 -17.77 -10.89
N SER A 49 3.42 -17.49 -9.96
CA SER A 49 3.12 -17.58 -8.52
C SER A 49 1.98 -16.66 -8.13
N LEU A 50 1.98 -15.42 -8.64
CA LEU A 50 0.91 -14.46 -8.40
C LEU A 50 -0.45 -14.98 -8.90
N THR A 51 -0.48 -15.55 -10.10
CA THR A 51 -1.72 -16.04 -10.69
C THR A 51 -2.34 -17.16 -9.85
N ASP A 52 -1.53 -18.13 -9.43
CA ASP A 52 -2.03 -19.27 -8.67
C ASP A 52 -2.50 -18.87 -7.28
N ASN A 53 -1.73 -18.06 -6.58
CA ASN A 53 -2.04 -17.67 -5.20
C ASN A 53 -3.11 -16.59 -5.13
N SER A 54 -3.16 -15.68 -6.11
CA SER A 54 -4.19 -14.65 -6.14
C SER A 54 -5.58 -15.22 -6.34
N GLY A 55 -5.69 -16.33 -7.10
CA GLY A 55 -6.96 -17.04 -7.27
C GLY A 55 -7.49 -17.61 -5.96
N LYS A 56 -6.63 -18.17 -5.13
CA LYS A 56 -7.00 -18.67 -3.79
C LYS A 56 -7.44 -17.54 -2.88
N ILE A 57 -6.75 -16.41 -2.92
CA ILE A 57 -7.09 -15.23 -2.10
C ILE A 57 -8.41 -14.64 -2.56
N LYS A 58 -8.63 -14.51 -3.87
CA LYS A 58 -9.89 -14.08 -4.43
C LYS A 58 -11.05 -14.94 -3.92
N GLN A 59 -10.90 -16.26 -3.96
CA GLN A 59 -11.93 -17.18 -3.50
C GLN A 59 -12.20 -17.04 -2.01
N TYR A 60 -11.14 -16.88 -1.21
CA TYR A 60 -11.26 -16.63 0.22
C TYR A 60 -12.09 -15.37 0.50
N ILE A 61 -11.82 -14.29 -0.23
CA ILE A 61 -12.54 -13.02 -0.07
C ILE A 61 -14.02 -13.17 -0.44
N LEU A 62 -14.30 -13.87 -1.53
CA LEU A 62 -15.67 -14.02 -2.02
C LEU A 62 -16.51 -14.98 -1.17
N ASP A 63 -15.91 -16.01 -0.59
CA ASP A 63 -16.63 -17.07 0.11
C ASP A 63 -16.77 -16.84 1.61
N ARG A 64 -16.00 -15.95 2.22
CA ARG A 64 -15.97 -15.79 3.66
C ARG A 64 -16.25 -14.36 4.08
N ASN A 65 -17.06 -14.20 5.11
CA ASN A 65 -17.33 -12.90 5.73
C ASN A 65 -16.40 -12.61 6.91
N ASP A 66 -15.81 -13.61 7.52
CA ASP A 66 -14.86 -13.48 8.63
C ASP A 66 -13.43 -13.35 8.12
N ARG A 67 -13.23 -12.38 7.23
CA ARG A 67 -11.96 -12.16 6.55
C ARG A 67 -10.98 -11.36 7.39
N PHE A 68 -9.71 -11.74 7.32
CA PHE A 68 -8.63 -10.95 7.88
C PHE A 68 -7.34 -11.19 7.10
N PHE A 69 -6.62 -10.11 6.87
CA PHE A 69 -5.29 -10.16 6.25
C PHE A 69 -4.30 -9.37 7.07
N ASN A 70 -3.04 -9.81 7.05
CA ASN A 70 -1.92 -9.01 7.52
C ASN A 70 -1.80 -7.75 6.67
N ALA A 71 -1.13 -6.73 7.22
CA ALA A 71 -0.90 -5.48 6.52
C ALA A 71 -0.12 -5.71 5.20
N LEU A 72 -0.52 -4.98 4.18
CA LEU A 72 0.26 -4.88 2.96
C LEU A 72 1.44 -3.93 3.19
N VAL A 73 2.57 -4.23 2.57
CA VAL A 73 3.69 -3.28 2.52
C VAL A 73 3.78 -2.77 1.09
N LEU A 74 3.54 -1.48 0.91
CA LEU A 74 3.52 -0.82 -0.38
C LEU A 74 4.65 0.20 -0.46
N ALA A 75 5.32 0.25 -1.60
CA ALA A 75 6.36 1.24 -1.86
C ALA A 75 5.87 2.27 -2.86
N VAL A 76 6.17 3.53 -2.58
CA VAL A 76 5.89 4.64 -3.50
C VAL A 76 7.13 4.91 -4.32
N TYR A 77 7.03 4.68 -5.62
CA TYR A 77 8.00 5.10 -6.61
C TYR A 77 7.47 6.35 -7.32
N ASP A 78 8.30 7.18 -7.82
CA ASP A 78 7.90 8.36 -8.60
C ASP A 78 6.71 9.10 -8.02
N GLY A 79 6.95 10.17 -7.38
CA GLY A 79 5.95 10.99 -6.74
C GLY A 79 6.44 11.47 -5.39
N GLU A 80 5.80 12.50 -4.91
CA GLU A 80 6.16 13.09 -3.63
C GLU A 80 4.91 13.16 -2.75
N PRO A 81 4.59 12.07 -2.04
CA PRO A 81 3.52 12.13 -1.04
C PRO A 81 3.84 13.23 -0.04
N GLN A 82 2.85 14.07 0.24
CA GLN A 82 3.02 15.17 1.17
C GLN A 82 2.41 14.80 2.51
N TRP A 83 3.15 15.07 3.57
CA TRP A 83 2.71 14.80 4.92
C TRP A 83 2.30 16.10 5.61
N THR A 84 1.09 16.12 6.15
CA THR A 84 0.60 17.19 7.01
C THR A 84 0.35 16.64 8.39
N GLU A 85 1.17 17.03 9.35
CA GLU A 85 1.02 16.61 10.72
C GLU A 85 -0.20 17.29 11.35
N ILE A 86 -1.03 16.51 12.03
CA ILE A 86 -2.12 17.02 12.85
C ILE A 86 -1.69 16.91 14.29
N ARG A 87 -1.38 18.04 14.89
CA ARG A 87 -0.99 18.07 16.29
C ARG A 87 -2.24 18.19 17.17
N PHE A 88 -2.41 17.25 18.08
CA PHE A 88 -3.44 17.36 19.10
C PHE A 88 -2.88 16.96 20.45
N GLU A 89 -3.51 17.49 21.49
CA GLU A 89 -3.14 17.22 22.87
C GLU A 89 -4.26 16.48 23.58
N LEU A 90 -3.89 15.51 24.38
CA LEU A 90 -4.81 14.76 25.23
C LEU A 90 -4.13 14.52 26.57
N GLU A 91 -4.76 14.97 27.65
CA GLU A 91 -4.24 14.81 29.01
C GLU A 91 -2.79 15.28 29.18
N ASP A 92 -2.48 16.49 28.69
CA ASP A 92 -1.14 17.10 28.68
C ASP A 92 -0.10 16.37 27.82
N ASN A 93 -0.50 15.38 27.03
CA ASN A 93 0.37 14.69 26.07
C ASN A 93 0.13 15.20 24.66
N THR A 94 1.21 15.47 23.94
CA THR A 94 1.18 15.84 22.52
C THR A 94 1.46 14.61 21.68
N PHE A 95 0.67 14.39 20.63
CA PHE A 95 0.83 13.27 19.72
C PHE A 95 1.32 13.77 18.37
N PRO A 96 2.65 13.68 18.09
CA PRO A 96 3.24 14.36 16.93
C PRO A 96 3.18 13.56 15.63
N ASN A 97 2.96 12.29 15.63
CA ASN A 97 3.11 11.46 14.43
C ASN A 97 1.76 11.03 13.81
N VAL A 98 0.72 11.81 14.08
CA VAL A 98 -0.60 11.60 13.48
C VAL A 98 -0.84 12.67 12.44
N GLY A 99 -1.36 12.31 11.28
CA GLY A 99 -1.58 13.30 10.25
C GLY A 99 -2.28 12.79 9.02
N ILE A 100 -2.16 13.56 7.96
CA ILE A 100 -2.73 13.26 6.66
C ILE A 100 -1.61 13.11 5.65
N LEU A 101 -1.60 12.00 4.95
CA LEU A 101 -0.74 11.77 3.81
C LEU A 101 -1.52 12.11 2.54
N TYR A 102 -1.01 13.04 1.76
CA TYR A 102 -1.63 13.43 0.49
C TYR A 102 -0.94 12.73 -0.66
N LEU A 103 -1.74 12.04 -1.47
CA LEU A 103 -1.32 11.44 -2.73
C LEU A 103 -2.05 12.15 -3.87
N ASN A 104 -1.30 12.56 -4.89
CA ASN A 104 -1.88 13.29 -6.01
C ASN A 104 -2.44 12.39 -7.13
N GLY A 105 -2.29 11.08 -7.01
CA GLY A 105 -2.75 10.11 -7.99
C GLY A 105 -1.72 9.79 -9.09
N ARG A 106 -0.59 10.47 -9.10
CA ARG A 106 0.49 10.26 -10.08
C ARG A 106 1.59 9.36 -9.54
N GLU A 107 1.58 9.09 -8.26
CA GLU A 107 2.54 8.19 -7.64
C GLU A 107 2.39 6.78 -8.21
N LYS A 108 3.51 6.12 -8.42
CA LYS A 108 3.54 4.70 -8.73
C LYS A 108 3.69 3.93 -7.43
N ILE A 109 2.71 3.13 -7.10
CA ILE A 109 2.67 2.35 -5.86
C ILE A 109 2.69 0.88 -6.20
N PHE A 110 3.67 0.16 -5.64
CA PHE A 110 3.87 -1.27 -5.89
C PHE A 110 3.89 -2.05 -4.58
N PRO A 111 3.38 -3.28 -4.57
CA PRO A 111 3.48 -4.11 -3.38
C PRO A 111 4.91 -4.64 -3.20
N VAL A 112 5.47 -4.39 -2.01
CA VAL A 112 6.74 -5.00 -1.56
C VAL A 112 6.44 -6.35 -0.92
N ASP A 113 5.39 -6.39 -0.11
CA ASP A 113 4.85 -7.61 0.48
C ASP A 113 3.34 -7.63 0.33
N GLY A 114 2.81 -8.77 -0.04
CA GLY A 114 1.38 -8.96 -0.23
C GLY A 114 0.92 -8.87 -1.68
N GLN A 115 1.79 -9.16 -2.65
CA GLN A 115 1.46 -9.14 -4.07
C GLN A 115 0.24 -10.00 -4.39
N HIS A 116 0.18 -11.20 -3.82
CA HIS A 116 -0.94 -12.12 -4.03
C HIS A 116 -2.25 -11.56 -3.47
N ARG A 117 -2.17 -10.92 -2.31
CA ARG A 117 -3.34 -10.29 -1.68
C ARG A 117 -3.85 -9.11 -2.50
N VAL A 118 -2.95 -8.30 -3.03
CA VAL A 118 -3.32 -7.18 -3.91
C VAL A 118 -4.08 -7.69 -5.14
N GLU A 119 -3.54 -8.67 -5.83
CA GLU A 119 -4.19 -9.22 -7.01
C GLU A 119 -5.51 -9.93 -6.68
N GLY A 120 -5.55 -10.65 -5.57
CA GLY A 120 -6.79 -11.28 -5.09
C GLY A 120 -7.88 -10.28 -4.75
N ILE A 121 -7.52 -9.17 -4.11
CA ILE A 121 -8.46 -8.07 -3.81
C ILE A 121 -9.00 -7.46 -5.10
N LYS A 122 -8.13 -7.17 -6.07
CA LYS A 122 -8.54 -6.62 -7.36
C LYS A 122 -9.51 -7.55 -8.09
N ASP A 123 -9.20 -8.83 -8.12
CA ASP A 123 -10.04 -9.81 -8.79
C ASP A 123 -11.37 -10.03 -8.08
N ALA A 124 -11.37 -10.05 -6.75
CA ALA A 124 -12.60 -10.16 -5.97
C ALA A 124 -13.51 -8.96 -6.16
N LEU A 125 -12.93 -7.75 -6.20
CA LEU A 125 -13.70 -6.52 -6.41
C LEU A 125 -14.41 -6.52 -7.76
N LYS A 126 -13.79 -7.08 -8.80
CA LYS A 126 -14.43 -7.21 -10.12
C LYS A 126 -15.67 -8.10 -10.08
N LYS A 127 -15.70 -9.08 -9.19
CA LYS A 127 -16.84 -10.00 -9.03
C LYS A 127 -17.90 -9.48 -8.08
N ASN A 128 -17.52 -8.64 -7.13
CA ASN A 128 -18.46 -8.12 -6.13
C ASN A 128 -18.09 -6.69 -5.75
N LEU A 129 -18.75 -5.73 -6.39
CA LEU A 129 -18.49 -4.30 -6.18
C LEU A 129 -18.88 -3.83 -4.77
N ALA A 130 -19.70 -4.60 -4.05
CA ALA A 130 -20.04 -4.28 -2.67
C ALA A 130 -18.83 -4.32 -1.72
N LEU A 131 -17.73 -4.95 -2.14
CA LEU A 131 -16.48 -5.02 -1.37
C LEU A 131 -15.67 -3.72 -1.40
N ALA A 132 -16.06 -2.74 -2.22
CA ALA A 132 -15.26 -1.54 -2.50
C ALA A 132 -14.86 -0.76 -1.25
N ASN A 133 -15.71 -0.73 -0.23
CA ASN A 133 -15.49 0.03 0.99
C ASN A 133 -14.86 -0.77 2.13
N GLU A 134 -14.59 -2.05 1.93
CA GLU A 134 -13.80 -2.80 2.91
C GLU A 134 -12.38 -2.29 2.93
N THR A 135 -11.73 -2.36 4.07
CA THR A 135 -10.39 -1.79 4.27
C THR A 135 -9.38 -2.87 4.62
N ILE A 136 -8.14 -2.60 4.26
CA ILE A 136 -7.00 -3.41 4.65
C ILE A 136 -5.91 -2.50 5.19
N SER A 137 -5.21 -2.96 6.22
CA SER A 137 -4.08 -2.23 6.79
C SER A 137 -2.91 -2.19 5.80
N VAL A 138 -2.29 -1.03 5.68
CA VAL A 138 -1.21 -0.78 4.74
C VAL A 138 -0.07 -0.09 5.46
N MET A 139 1.14 -0.56 5.22
CA MET A 139 2.36 0.15 5.56
C MET A 139 2.94 0.73 4.27
N LEU A 140 3.02 2.05 4.19
CA LEU A 140 3.51 2.76 3.01
C LEU A 140 4.92 3.24 3.26
N ILE A 141 5.86 2.85 2.40
CA ILE A 141 7.24 3.29 2.47
C ILE A 141 7.58 4.09 1.22
N GLY A 142 8.34 5.18 1.41
CA GLY A 142 8.90 5.89 0.28
C GLY A 142 10.09 5.11 -0.27
N HIS A 143 10.07 4.86 -1.56
CA HIS A 143 11.19 4.29 -2.26
C HIS A 143 11.51 5.16 -3.46
N SER A 144 12.62 5.87 -3.41
CA SER A 144 13.12 6.59 -4.55
C SER A 144 14.47 6.05 -4.96
N THR A 145 14.72 6.07 -6.25
CA THR A 145 16.03 5.74 -6.80
C THR A 145 17.06 6.84 -6.54
N SER A 146 16.62 8.00 -6.02
CA SER A 146 17.49 9.11 -5.67
C SER A 146 17.48 9.34 -4.16
N THR A 147 18.67 9.58 -3.61
CA THR A 147 18.84 9.95 -2.20
C THR A 147 18.06 11.21 -1.81
N GLU A 148 17.78 12.08 -2.77
CA GLU A 148 17.00 13.30 -2.55
C GLU A 148 15.51 13.03 -2.29
N GLY A 149 14.93 12.07 -2.98
CA GLY A 149 13.55 11.68 -2.74
C GLY A 149 13.31 11.11 -1.34
N MET A 150 14.29 10.36 -0.83
CA MET A 150 14.22 9.85 0.54
C MET A 150 14.34 10.96 1.58
N LYS A 151 15.13 12.00 1.31
CA LYS A 151 15.24 13.16 2.21
C LYS A 151 13.97 14.00 2.25
N LYS A 152 13.29 14.14 1.14
CA LYS A 152 12.02 14.89 1.06
C LYS A 152 10.86 14.17 1.75
N SER A 153 10.83 12.84 1.71
CA SER A 153 9.82 12.07 2.41
C SER A 153 9.98 12.07 3.93
N ARG A 154 11.10 12.58 4.44
CA ARG A 154 11.35 12.72 5.90
C ARG A 154 10.82 14.01 6.49
N ARG A 155 10.39 14.91 5.66
CA ARG A 155 9.84 16.20 6.08
C ARG A 155 8.33 16.14 6.03
#